data_ad1857602d74ca94aceadcb5ffe954da
#
_entry.id   ad1857602d74ca94aceadcb5ffe954da
#
_cell.length_a   1.000
_cell.length_b   1.000
_cell.length_c   1.000
_cell.angle_alpha   90.00
_cell.angle_beta   90.00
_cell.angle_gamma   90.00
#
_symmetry.space_group_name_H-M   'P 1'
#
loop_
_entity.id
_entity.type
_entity.pdbx_description
1 polymer ?
#
loop_
_entity_poly.entity_id
_entity_poly.type
_entity_poly.pdbx_seq_one_letter_code
_entity_poly.pdbx_strand_id
1 'polypeptide(L)'
;VERANIKGMRTVPAADGSLDHPGVRALWAQAQELGIVINALVPLGVADQLARMLDDYPDLNVVLDHCLSLTRGPEFEATVATVVELARRPNLHAKLTFLGTGSAERYPFTDMHEPLRMFVDAYGPDRCVWGSDFPTELWCPRVNYSDHLTLFQEDLGLSAGEKEAILGGTAERLWFS
;
A
#
# COMPACT_ATOMS: atom_id res chain seq x y z
N VAL A 1 20.29 5.72 10.27
CA VAL A 1 19.96 5.15 8.94
C VAL A 1 21.15 4.35 8.45
N GLU A 2 22.30 4.97 8.11
CA GLU A 2 23.48 4.27 7.54
C GLU A 2 23.98 3.09 8.38
N ARG A 3 24.14 3.28 9.71
CA ARG A 3 24.64 2.22 10.61
C ARG A 3 23.73 1.01 10.73
N ALA A 4 22.40 1.20 10.57
CA ALA A 4 21.39 0.16 10.72
C ALA A 4 20.80 -0.29 9.38
N ASN A 5 21.28 0.27 8.26
CA ASN A 5 20.78 0.02 6.90
C ASN A 5 19.23 0.12 6.81
N ILE A 6 18.65 1.15 7.46
CA ILE A 6 17.21 1.38 7.44
C ILE A 6 16.84 1.92 6.06
N LYS A 7 15.94 1.23 5.35
CA LYS A 7 15.49 1.56 4.00
C LYS A 7 14.09 2.19 3.95
N GLY A 8 13.37 2.18 5.05
CA GLY A 8 12.05 2.78 5.12
C GLY A 8 11.54 2.91 6.54
N MET A 9 10.49 3.70 6.70
CA MET A 9 9.79 3.85 7.97
C MET A 9 8.28 3.94 7.76
N ARG A 10 7.51 3.62 8.80
CA ARG A 10 6.06 3.78 8.77
C ARG A 10 5.66 5.17 9.27
N THR A 11 4.70 5.80 8.58
CA THR A 11 4.00 6.99 9.06
C THR A 11 2.54 6.67 9.35
N VAL A 12 2.01 7.32 10.37
CA VAL A 12 0.59 7.33 10.74
C VAL A 12 0.18 8.77 11.04
N PRO A 13 -1.11 9.12 11.06
CA PRO A 13 -1.55 10.42 11.53
C PRO A 13 -1.05 10.70 12.95
N ALA A 14 -0.81 11.97 13.27
CA ALA A 14 -0.44 12.41 14.60
C ALA A 14 -1.58 12.16 15.62
N ALA A 15 -1.32 12.39 16.90
CA ALA A 15 -2.30 12.13 17.98
C ALA A 15 -3.62 12.93 17.85
N ASP A 16 -3.59 14.04 17.12
CA ASP A 16 -4.77 14.85 16.80
C ASP A 16 -5.56 14.34 15.57
N GLY A 17 -5.10 13.22 14.97
CA GLY A 17 -5.67 12.63 13.76
C GLY A 17 -5.20 13.28 12.46
N SER A 18 -4.31 14.27 12.50
CA SER A 18 -3.80 14.97 11.32
C SER A 18 -2.56 14.26 10.75
N LEU A 19 -2.59 13.96 9.46
CA LEU A 19 -1.39 13.53 8.73
C LEU A 19 -0.50 14.73 8.38
N ASP A 20 -1.12 15.89 8.12
CA ASP A 20 -0.46 17.16 7.78
C ASP A 20 0.05 17.92 9.03
N HIS A 21 0.42 17.19 10.08
CA HIS A 21 0.99 17.74 11.31
C HIS A 21 2.46 18.13 11.11
N PRO A 22 2.95 19.24 11.69
CA PRO A 22 4.35 19.67 11.53
C PRO A 22 5.39 18.60 11.84
N GLY A 23 5.14 17.75 12.86
CA GLY A 23 6.02 16.63 13.19
C GLY A 23 6.06 15.53 12.13
N VAL A 24 4.93 15.24 11.47
CA VAL A 24 4.86 14.29 10.35
C VAL A 24 5.57 14.87 9.13
N ARG A 25 5.35 16.15 8.83
CA ARG A 25 6.06 16.85 7.75
C ARG A 25 7.59 16.85 7.95
N ALA A 26 8.06 17.11 9.16
CA ALA A 26 9.48 17.05 9.47
C ALA A 26 10.07 15.66 9.25
N LEU A 27 9.32 14.60 9.59
CA LEU A 27 9.69 13.21 9.35
C LEU A 27 9.77 12.89 7.85
N TRP A 28 8.82 13.37 7.05
CA TRP A 28 8.81 13.17 5.60
C TRP A 28 9.95 13.93 4.91
N ALA A 29 10.23 15.17 5.32
CA ALA A 29 11.36 15.94 4.83
C ALA A 29 12.69 15.20 5.11
N GLN A 30 12.85 14.66 6.31
CA GLN A 30 14.04 13.90 6.68
C GLN A 30 14.13 12.58 5.90
N ALA A 31 13.00 11.90 5.63
CA ALA A 31 12.97 10.69 4.83
C ALA A 31 13.41 10.97 3.38
N GLN A 32 12.95 12.07 2.80
CA GLN A 32 13.37 12.50 1.46
C GLN A 32 14.87 12.80 1.40
N GLU A 33 15.41 13.55 2.37
CA GLU A 33 16.85 13.83 2.46
C GLU A 33 17.72 12.57 2.59
N LEU A 34 17.21 11.56 3.30
CA LEU A 34 17.90 10.29 3.54
C LEU A 34 17.67 9.25 2.43
N GLY A 35 16.81 9.53 1.47
CA GLY A 35 16.46 8.59 0.40
C GLY A 35 15.80 7.31 0.91
N ILE A 36 15.00 7.37 2.00
CA ILE A 36 14.28 6.22 2.55
C ILE A 36 12.79 6.29 2.23
N VAL A 37 12.17 5.12 2.10
CA VAL A 37 10.75 4.99 1.72
C VAL A 37 9.84 5.24 2.93
N ILE A 38 8.76 5.97 2.75
CA ILE A 38 7.66 6.09 3.73
C ILE A 38 6.58 5.04 3.44
N ASN A 39 6.23 4.23 4.44
CA ASN A 39 5.04 3.38 4.41
C ASN A 39 3.90 4.11 5.14
N ALA A 40 2.93 4.62 4.38
CA ALA A 40 1.83 5.42 4.92
C ALA A 40 0.66 4.53 5.31
N LEU A 41 0.49 4.29 6.61
CA LEU A 41 -0.69 3.63 7.17
C LEU A 41 -1.70 4.69 7.60
N VAL A 42 -2.63 4.99 6.71
CA VAL A 42 -3.57 6.10 6.88
C VAL A 42 -5.00 5.69 6.54
N PRO A 43 -6.02 6.19 7.26
CA PRO A 43 -7.41 5.95 6.94
C PRO A 43 -7.90 6.86 5.80
N LEU A 44 -9.05 6.50 5.20
CA LEU A 44 -9.70 7.29 4.14
C LEU A 44 -9.87 8.76 4.50
N GLY A 45 -10.26 9.07 5.75
CA GLY A 45 -10.55 10.44 6.19
C GLY A 45 -9.39 11.45 6.10
N VAL A 46 -8.15 10.97 5.90
CA VAL A 46 -6.99 11.86 5.71
C VAL A 46 -6.37 11.75 4.31
N ALA A 47 -7.06 11.12 3.36
CA ALA A 47 -6.57 10.92 2.00
C ALA A 47 -6.23 12.24 1.28
N ASP A 48 -7.02 13.30 1.49
CA ASP A 48 -6.73 14.64 0.95
C ASP A 48 -5.44 15.24 1.52
N GLN A 49 -5.14 14.96 2.79
CA GLN A 49 -3.88 15.39 3.40
C GLN A 49 -2.71 14.59 2.82
N LEU A 50 -2.88 13.28 2.63
CA LEU A 50 -1.90 12.44 1.96
C LEU A 50 -1.60 12.95 0.54
N ALA A 51 -2.65 13.28 -0.22
CA ALA A 51 -2.52 13.82 -1.57
C ALA A 51 -1.64 15.08 -1.59
N ARG A 52 -1.92 16.05 -0.71
CA ARG A 52 -1.10 17.28 -0.60
C ARG A 52 0.34 16.99 -0.19
N MET A 53 0.55 16.09 0.76
CA MET A 53 1.91 15.73 1.16
C MET A 53 2.69 15.05 0.05
N LEU A 54 2.07 14.20 -0.76
CA LEU A 54 2.70 13.61 -1.93
C LEU A 54 3.11 14.67 -2.96
N ASP A 55 2.27 15.69 -3.15
CA ASP A 55 2.55 16.81 -4.06
C ASP A 55 3.68 17.73 -3.50
N ASP A 56 3.77 17.89 -2.17
CA ASP A 56 4.82 18.68 -1.50
C ASP A 56 6.18 17.97 -1.43
N TYR A 57 6.20 16.62 -1.49
CA TYR A 57 7.41 15.79 -1.43
C TYR A 57 7.53 14.88 -2.66
N PRO A 58 7.70 15.45 -3.87
CA PRO A 58 7.60 14.68 -5.12
C PRO A 58 8.74 13.65 -5.32
N ASP A 59 9.89 13.85 -4.68
CA ASP A 59 11.05 12.96 -4.78
C ASP A 59 11.05 11.85 -3.72
N LEU A 60 10.06 11.86 -2.81
CA LEU A 60 9.91 10.86 -1.76
C LEU A 60 9.06 9.70 -2.24
N ASN A 61 9.61 8.49 -2.28
CA ASN A 61 8.82 7.28 -2.52
C ASN A 61 7.93 6.96 -1.32
N VAL A 62 6.64 6.87 -1.55
CA VAL A 62 5.63 6.53 -0.54
C VAL A 62 4.89 5.27 -0.93
N VAL A 63 4.71 4.35 0.02
CA VAL A 63 3.92 3.13 -0.15
C VAL A 63 2.64 3.27 0.69
N LEU A 64 1.49 3.17 0.03
CA LEU A 64 0.17 3.21 0.67
C LEU A 64 -0.13 1.85 1.30
N ASP A 65 0.06 1.74 2.60
CA ASP A 65 -0.20 0.50 3.34
C ASP A 65 -1.68 0.11 3.23
N HIS A 66 -1.93 -1.14 2.81
CA HIS A 66 -3.26 -1.77 2.72
C HIS A 66 -4.28 -0.96 1.90
N CYS A 67 -3.82 -0.09 0.98
CA CYS A 67 -4.70 0.73 0.12
C CYS A 67 -5.81 1.44 0.93
N LEU A 68 -5.42 2.28 1.90
CA LEU A 68 -6.32 2.95 2.86
C LEU A 68 -7.09 1.96 3.76
N SER A 69 -6.51 0.78 4.05
CA SER A 69 -7.17 -0.30 4.81
C SER A 69 -8.50 -0.74 4.18
N LEU A 70 -8.51 -0.90 2.85
CA LEU A 70 -9.70 -1.28 2.10
C LEU A 70 -10.39 -2.50 2.71
N THR A 71 -11.67 -2.33 3.04
CA THR A 71 -12.51 -3.40 3.60
C THR A 71 -13.94 -3.24 3.11
N ARG A 72 -14.65 -4.37 2.97
CA ARG A 72 -16.08 -4.34 2.63
C ARG A 72 -16.89 -3.63 3.72
N GLY A 73 -17.71 -2.68 3.31
CA GLY A 73 -18.53 -1.87 4.20
C GLY A 73 -19.01 -0.59 3.53
N PRO A 74 -19.59 0.34 4.30
CA PRO A 74 -20.19 1.57 3.76
C PRO A 74 -19.22 2.48 2.98
N GLU A 75 -17.93 2.46 3.32
CA GLU A 75 -16.90 3.30 2.69
C GLU A 75 -16.17 2.59 1.52
N PHE A 76 -16.54 1.36 1.18
CA PHE A 76 -15.82 0.55 0.22
C PHE A 76 -15.62 1.24 -1.14
N GLU A 77 -16.71 1.68 -1.77
CA GLU A 77 -16.66 2.33 -3.08
C GLU A 77 -15.90 3.66 -3.05
N ALA A 78 -16.09 4.44 -1.98
CA ALA A 78 -15.36 5.68 -1.78
C ALA A 78 -13.85 5.42 -1.61
N THR A 79 -13.48 4.38 -0.87
CA THR A 79 -12.09 3.99 -0.68
C THR A 79 -11.46 3.55 -2.01
N VAL A 80 -12.14 2.71 -2.78
CA VAL A 80 -11.66 2.26 -4.10
C VAL A 80 -11.43 3.46 -5.02
N ALA A 81 -12.41 4.36 -5.15
CA ALA A 81 -12.31 5.55 -5.99
C ALA A 81 -11.15 6.46 -5.56
N THR A 82 -10.96 6.64 -4.25
CA THR A 82 -9.88 7.46 -3.68
C THR A 82 -8.50 6.84 -3.95
N VAL A 83 -8.33 5.54 -3.78
CA VAL A 83 -7.06 4.85 -4.08
C VAL A 83 -6.71 4.98 -5.56
N VAL A 84 -7.68 4.83 -6.47
CA VAL A 84 -7.48 5.04 -7.92
C VAL A 84 -7.08 6.49 -8.22
N GLU A 85 -7.74 7.48 -7.61
CA GLU A 85 -7.40 8.91 -7.79
C GLU A 85 -5.99 9.24 -7.29
N LEU A 86 -5.57 8.67 -6.17
CA LEU A 86 -4.23 8.84 -5.62
C LEU A 86 -3.12 8.33 -6.55
N ALA A 87 -3.42 7.37 -7.45
CA ALA A 87 -2.48 6.81 -8.42
C ALA A 87 -1.90 7.84 -9.41
N ARG A 88 -2.54 9.01 -9.57
CA ARG A 88 -2.02 10.14 -10.38
C ARG A 88 -0.69 10.68 -9.87
N ARG A 89 -0.32 10.39 -8.63
CA ARG A 89 0.94 10.82 -8.04
C ARG A 89 2.01 9.76 -8.29
N PRO A 90 3.04 10.09 -9.09
CA PRO A 90 4.00 9.10 -9.56
C PRO A 90 4.87 8.51 -8.45
N ASN A 91 5.03 9.22 -7.35
CA ASN A 91 5.82 8.83 -6.17
C ASN A 91 5.03 7.96 -5.19
N LEU A 92 3.74 7.65 -5.46
CA LEU A 92 2.93 6.76 -4.63
C LEU A 92 2.88 5.34 -5.22
N HIS A 93 3.05 4.35 -4.35
CA HIS A 93 2.97 2.93 -4.64
C HIS A 93 1.84 2.29 -3.83
N ALA A 94 1.11 1.35 -4.42
CA ALA A 94 0.02 0.64 -3.75
C ALA A 94 0.52 -0.67 -3.14
N LYS A 95 0.29 -0.88 -1.83
CA LYS A 95 0.61 -2.16 -1.17
C LYS A 95 -0.63 -3.06 -1.12
N LEU A 96 -0.58 -4.13 -1.89
CA LEU A 96 -1.70 -5.03 -2.16
C LEU A 96 -1.80 -6.15 -1.10
N THR A 97 -2.07 -5.78 0.13
CA THR A 97 -2.19 -6.71 1.28
C THR A 97 -3.61 -6.89 1.79
N PHE A 98 -4.56 -6.16 1.23
CA PHE A 98 -5.92 -6.01 1.76
C PHE A 98 -6.89 -7.15 1.41
N LEU A 99 -6.56 -8.03 0.44
CA LEU A 99 -7.55 -8.97 -0.11
C LEU A 99 -8.19 -9.84 0.96
N GLY A 100 -7.40 -10.60 1.67
CA GLY A 100 -7.95 -11.49 2.70
C GLY A 100 -8.51 -10.76 3.92
N THR A 101 -7.85 -9.69 4.37
CA THR A 101 -8.25 -8.96 5.58
C THR A 101 -9.47 -8.07 5.35
N GLY A 102 -9.62 -7.52 4.15
CA GLY A 102 -10.72 -6.62 3.78
C GLY A 102 -11.94 -7.30 3.18
N SER A 103 -11.81 -8.54 2.69
CA SER A 103 -12.89 -9.29 2.06
C SER A 103 -14.00 -9.66 3.04
N ALA A 104 -15.26 -9.70 2.56
CA ALA A 104 -16.36 -10.33 3.27
C ALA A 104 -16.45 -11.84 3.00
N GLU A 105 -15.76 -12.34 1.98
CA GLU A 105 -15.79 -13.73 1.52
C GLU A 105 -14.62 -14.54 2.10
N ARG A 106 -14.68 -15.85 1.93
CA ARG A 106 -13.56 -16.75 2.15
C ARG A 106 -12.66 -16.78 0.93
N TYR A 107 -11.45 -17.36 1.07
CA TYR A 107 -10.58 -17.66 -0.07
C TYR A 107 -11.37 -18.27 -1.24
N PRO A 108 -11.19 -17.78 -2.45
CA PRO A 108 -10.15 -16.87 -2.93
C PRO A 108 -10.53 -15.37 -2.91
N PHE A 109 -11.41 -14.89 -2.01
CA PHE A 109 -11.74 -13.48 -1.78
C PHE A 109 -12.21 -12.74 -3.05
N THR A 110 -13.15 -13.35 -3.78
CA THR A 110 -13.54 -12.92 -5.14
C THR A 110 -14.10 -11.50 -5.18
N ASP A 111 -14.71 -11.05 -4.08
CA ASP A 111 -15.22 -9.69 -3.89
C ASP A 111 -14.11 -8.60 -3.89
N MET A 112 -12.84 -8.99 -3.80
CA MET A 112 -11.69 -8.08 -3.83
C MET A 112 -10.89 -8.13 -5.14
N HIS A 113 -11.23 -9.01 -6.09
CA HIS A 113 -10.48 -9.15 -7.34
C HIS A 113 -10.63 -7.93 -8.25
N GLU A 114 -11.85 -7.39 -8.38
CA GLU A 114 -12.09 -6.19 -9.20
C GLU A 114 -11.34 -4.97 -8.67
N PRO A 115 -11.44 -4.58 -7.38
CA PRO A 115 -10.61 -3.50 -6.83
C PRO A 115 -9.11 -3.69 -7.04
N LEU A 116 -8.61 -4.91 -6.86
CA LEU A 116 -7.20 -5.19 -7.11
C LEU A 116 -6.84 -4.89 -8.57
N ARG A 117 -7.64 -5.35 -9.54
CA ARG A 117 -7.40 -5.11 -10.95
C ARG A 117 -7.40 -3.60 -11.24
N MET A 118 -8.39 -2.86 -10.69
CA MET A 118 -8.46 -1.39 -10.82
C MET A 118 -7.19 -0.71 -10.30
N PHE A 119 -6.63 -1.18 -9.18
CA PHE A 119 -5.41 -0.61 -8.62
C PHE A 119 -4.19 -0.94 -9.48
N VAL A 120 -4.05 -2.19 -9.93
CA VAL A 120 -2.96 -2.57 -10.84
C VAL A 120 -3.02 -1.79 -12.15
N ASP A 121 -4.22 -1.55 -12.69
CA ASP A 121 -4.40 -0.75 -13.91
C ASP A 121 -4.08 0.73 -13.69
N ALA A 122 -4.45 1.29 -12.54
CA ALA A 122 -4.24 2.71 -12.22
C ALA A 122 -2.77 3.04 -11.88
N TYR A 123 -2.13 2.19 -11.07
CA TYR A 123 -0.75 2.40 -10.64
C TYR A 123 0.27 1.87 -11.65
N GLY A 124 -0.10 0.85 -12.41
CA GLY A 124 0.84 -0.02 -13.12
C GLY A 124 1.55 -1.00 -12.19
N PRO A 125 1.93 -2.19 -12.69
CA PRO A 125 2.54 -3.24 -11.87
C PRO A 125 3.84 -2.80 -11.19
N ASP A 126 4.59 -1.88 -11.80
CA ASP A 126 5.84 -1.32 -11.28
C ASP A 126 5.66 -0.37 -10.08
N ARG A 127 4.43 -0.02 -9.74
CA ARG A 127 4.08 0.73 -8.53
C ARG A 127 3.13 -0.04 -7.62
N CYS A 128 3.05 -1.36 -7.79
CA CYS A 128 2.30 -2.26 -6.92
C CYS A 128 3.26 -3.17 -6.16
N VAL A 129 3.01 -3.39 -4.87
CA VAL A 129 3.83 -4.24 -4.01
C VAL A 129 2.94 -5.25 -3.30
N TRP A 130 3.28 -6.53 -3.41
CA TRP A 130 2.66 -7.57 -2.60
C TRP A 130 3.23 -7.55 -1.17
N GLY A 131 2.43 -7.94 -0.21
CA GLY A 131 2.85 -8.22 1.15
C GLY A 131 1.87 -9.18 1.82
N SER A 132 2.38 -10.10 2.65
CA SER A 132 1.57 -11.10 3.34
C SER A 132 0.85 -10.56 4.57
N ASP A 133 1.33 -9.45 5.11
CA ASP A 133 0.94 -8.94 6.43
C ASP A 133 1.16 -9.96 7.58
N PHE A 134 2.12 -10.88 7.38
CA PHE A 134 2.45 -11.95 8.32
C PHE A 134 2.85 -11.39 9.69
N PRO A 135 2.41 -11.97 10.80
CA PRO A 135 1.59 -13.20 10.92
C PRO A 135 0.08 -12.88 10.95
N THR A 136 -0.54 -12.71 9.78
CA THR A 136 -1.95 -12.30 9.62
C THR A 136 -2.92 -13.17 10.41
N GLU A 137 -2.64 -14.45 10.57
CA GLU A 137 -3.46 -15.40 11.30
C GLU A 137 -3.72 -15.00 12.76
N LEU A 138 -2.87 -14.14 13.35
CA LEU A 138 -3.06 -13.67 14.74
C LEU A 138 -4.28 -12.76 14.91
N TRP A 139 -4.66 -12.03 13.85
CA TRP A 139 -5.82 -11.11 13.90
C TRP A 139 -6.88 -11.41 12.84
N CYS A 140 -6.54 -12.18 11.82
CA CYS A 140 -7.45 -12.63 10.78
C CYS A 140 -7.25 -14.12 10.50
N PRO A 141 -7.76 -15.04 11.37
CA PRO A 141 -7.46 -16.48 11.30
C PRO A 141 -7.92 -17.17 10.01
N ARG A 142 -8.77 -16.53 9.22
CA ARG A 142 -9.24 -17.04 7.92
C ARG A 142 -8.24 -16.82 6.77
N VAL A 143 -7.14 -16.09 7.03
CA VAL A 143 -6.13 -15.74 6.04
C VAL A 143 -4.80 -16.35 6.49
N ASN A 144 -4.18 -17.14 5.65
CA ASN A 144 -2.84 -17.64 5.87
C ASN A 144 -1.88 -17.16 4.76
N TYR A 145 -0.59 -17.24 5.06
CA TYR A 145 0.46 -16.80 4.12
C TYR A 145 0.39 -17.52 2.78
N SER A 146 0.21 -18.84 2.81
CA SER A 146 0.25 -19.67 1.62
C SER A 146 -0.89 -19.33 0.66
N ASP A 147 -2.12 -19.27 1.17
CA ASP A 147 -3.30 -18.91 0.37
C ASP A 147 -3.16 -17.50 -0.23
N HIS A 148 -2.69 -16.54 0.56
CA HIS A 148 -2.51 -15.17 0.08
C HIS A 148 -1.44 -15.07 -1.02
N LEU A 149 -0.37 -15.85 -0.95
CA LEU A 149 0.63 -15.91 -2.01
C LEU A 149 0.09 -16.62 -3.26
N THR A 150 -0.58 -17.77 -3.09
CA THR A 150 -1.19 -18.54 -4.18
C THR A 150 -2.20 -17.69 -4.96
N LEU A 151 -2.97 -16.85 -4.27
CA LEU A 151 -3.93 -15.93 -4.88
C LEU A 151 -3.25 -15.07 -5.98
N PHE A 152 -2.10 -14.46 -5.67
CA PHE A 152 -1.35 -13.65 -6.63
C PHE A 152 -0.65 -14.48 -7.70
N GLN A 153 -0.25 -15.69 -7.39
CA GLN A 153 0.43 -16.57 -8.34
C GLN A 153 -0.53 -17.19 -9.35
N GLU A 154 -1.78 -17.51 -8.97
CA GLU A 154 -2.67 -18.37 -9.75
C GLU A 154 -4.05 -17.76 -10.03
N ASP A 155 -4.71 -17.16 -9.01
CA ASP A 155 -6.15 -16.91 -9.07
C ASP A 155 -6.54 -15.53 -9.64
N LEU A 156 -5.66 -14.54 -9.58
CA LEU A 156 -5.98 -13.15 -9.98
C LEU A 156 -5.84 -12.87 -11.47
N GLY A 157 -5.46 -13.87 -12.29
CA GLY A 157 -5.29 -13.68 -13.73
C GLY A 157 -4.18 -12.69 -14.12
N LEU A 158 -3.20 -12.47 -13.25
CA LEU A 158 -2.06 -11.61 -13.52
C LEU A 158 -1.15 -12.22 -14.58
N SER A 159 -0.66 -11.41 -15.51
CA SER A 159 0.36 -11.81 -16.48
C SER A 159 1.70 -12.11 -15.78
N ALA A 160 2.61 -12.78 -16.47
CA ALA A 160 3.94 -13.09 -15.94
C ALA A 160 4.71 -11.83 -15.52
N GLY A 161 4.64 -10.75 -16.32
CA GLY A 161 5.30 -9.50 -16.00
C GLY A 161 4.68 -8.77 -14.79
N GLU A 162 3.35 -8.81 -14.65
CA GLU A 162 2.68 -8.27 -13.46
C GLU A 162 3.07 -9.04 -12.19
N LYS A 163 3.12 -10.37 -12.27
CA LYS A 163 3.56 -11.22 -11.14
C LYS A 163 5.00 -10.92 -10.76
N GLU A 164 5.92 -10.83 -11.72
CA GLU A 164 7.32 -10.49 -11.47
C GLU A 164 7.46 -9.14 -10.77
N ALA A 165 6.79 -8.10 -11.27
CA ALA A 165 6.83 -6.77 -10.67
C ALA A 165 6.22 -6.77 -9.27
N ILE A 166 4.98 -7.23 -9.10
CA ILE A 166 4.21 -7.14 -7.87
C ILE A 166 4.79 -8.00 -6.74
N LEU A 167 5.23 -9.23 -7.05
CA LEU A 167 5.69 -10.19 -6.03
C LEU A 167 7.13 -9.95 -5.56
N GLY A 168 7.91 -9.12 -6.25
CA GLY A 168 9.29 -8.87 -5.82
C GLY A 168 9.97 -7.69 -6.49
N GLY A 169 9.88 -7.52 -7.80
CA GLY A 169 10.66 -6.53 -8.55
C GLY A 169 10.46 -5.09 -8.07
N THR A 170 9.23 -4.70 -7.76
CA THR A 170 8.94 -3.37 -7.21
C THR A 170 9.53 -3.19 -5.80
N ALA A 171 9.43 -4.20 -4.94
CA ALA A 171 10.02 -4.17 -3.61
C ALA A 171 11.56 -4.08 -3.66
N GLU A 172 12.18 -4.80 -4.59
CA GLU A 172 13.62 -4.75 -4.81
C GLU A 172 14.08 -3.34 -5.17
N ARG A 173 13.40 -2.69 -6.11
CA ARG A 173 13.72 -1.30 -6.49
C ARG A 173 13.52 -0.30 -5.35
N LEU A 174 12.50 -0.49 -4.51
CA LEU A 174 12.19 0.46 -3.44
C LEU A 174 13.14 0.36 -2.24
N TRP A 175 13.55 -0.85 -1.85
CA TRP A 175 14.23 -1.06 -0.56
C TRP A 175 15.59 -1.74 -0.66
N PHE A 176 15.95 -2.33 -1.81
CA PHE A 176 17.16 -3.15 -1.92
C PHE A 176 18.14 -2.72 -3.03
N SER A 177 17.75 -1.73 -3.83
CA SER A 177 18.63 -1.11 -4.82
C SER A 177 19.51 -0.01 -4.25
#